data_e9a277280e986692436097c9ac0857af
#
_entry.id   e9a277280e986692436097c9ac0857af
#
_cell.length_a   1.000
_cell.length_b   1.000
_cell.length_c   1.000
_cell.angle_alpha   90.00
_cell.angle_beta   90.00
_cell.angle_gamma   90.00
#
_symmetry.space_group_name_H-M   'P 1'
#
loop_
_entity.id
_entity.type
_entity.pdbx_description
1 polymer ?
#
loop_
_entity_poly.entity_id
_entity_poly.type
_entity_poly.pdbx_seq_one_letter_code
_entity_poly.pdbx_strand_id
1 'polypeptide(L)'
;DGKIARTKKNRTEEEKCFGIQIDSLADIVCFGILPIVLGFKLGMCHIYGIAILLFYGLAGLIRLAYFNVMEEKRQNETSENRKYYQGLPITSMSVVLPLLFVVSLLFPEYKWFVVLLHIAMLTVGLLFILDFKFRKPTNRELVIIVAVVSVAVLLVLFYNEGWWKFNYLYKLSMERGGNL
;
A
#
# COMPACT_ATOMS: atom_id res chain seq x y z
N ASP A 1 14.90 -8.55 -1.01
CA ASP A 1 14.49 -9.89 -1.43
C ASP A 1 15.10 -10.27 -2.76
N GLY A 2 14.79 -9.59 -3.86
CA GLY A 2 15.35 -9.91 -5.17
C GLY A 2 16.88 -9.87 -5.23
N LYS A 3 17.58 -9.06 -4.41
CA LYS A 3 19.03 -9.06 -4.32
C LYS A 3 19.56 -10.36 -3.72
N ILE A 4 18.96 -10.82 -2.62
CA ILE A 4 19.34 -12.09 -1.97
C ILE A 4 19.01 -13.27 -2.88
N ALA A 5 17.86 -13.30 -3.50
CA ALA A 5 17.48 -14.34 -4.45
C ALA A 5 18.44 -14.44 -5.64
N ARG A 6 19.01 -13.34 -6.12
CA ARG A 6 20.01 -13.31 -7.21
C ARG A 6 21.40 -13.80 -6.81
N THR A 7 21.71 -13.97 -5.53
CA THR A 7 23.00 -14.54 -5.09
C THR A 7 23.09 -16.04 -5.35
N LYS A 8 21.96 -16.75 -5.51
CA LYS A 8 21.94 -18.17 -5.91
C LYS A 8 22.26 -18.29 -7.40
N LYS A 9 23.46 -18.77 -7.74
CA LYS A 9 24.01 -18.79 -9.11
C LYS A 9 23.34 -19.81 -10.05
N ASN A 10 22.73 -20.89 -9.54
CA ASN A 10 22.19 -22.00 -10.34
C ASN A 10 20.65 -22.12 -10.14
N ARG A 11 19.91 -21.06 -10.45
CA ARG A 11 18.43 -21.10 -10.38
C ARG A 11 17.88 -21.64 -11.70
N THR A 12 16.96 -22.61 -11.59
CA THR A 12 16.14 -23.04 -12.74
C THR A 12 15.16 -21.95 -13.16
N GLU A 13 14.63 -22.04 -14.37
CA GLU A 13 13.58 -21.10 -14.84
C GLU A 13 12.31 -21.22 -13.99
N GLU A 14 11.97 -22.42 -13.53
CA GLU A 14 10.85 -22.67 -12.63
C GLU A 14 11.04 -21.96 -11.28
N GLU A 15 12.23 -22.04 -10.67
CA GLU A 15 12.56 -21.31 -9.43
C GLU A 15 12.47 -19.78 -9.59
N LYS A 16 12.83 -19.26 -10.75
CA LYS A 16 12.71 -17.83 -11.06
C LYS A 16 11.24 -17.44 -11.19
N CYS A 17 10.46 -18.20 -11.95
CA CYS A 17 9.04 -17.96 -12.15
C CYS A 17 8.28 -18.04 -10.81
N PHE A 18 8.53 -19.06 -10.00
CA PHE A 18 7.96 -19.20 -8.66
C PHE A 18 8.27 -17.98 -7.78
N GLY A 19 9.54 -17.52 -7.79
CA GLY A 19 9.95 -16.34 -7.03
C GLY A 19 9.20 -15.07 -7.42
N ILE A 20 8.93 -14.86 -8.71
CA ILE A 20 8.15 -13.71 -9.20
C ILE A 20 6.70 -13.82 -8.75
N GLN A 21 6.11 -15.02 -8.84
CA GLN A 21 4.72 -15.23 -8.45
C GLN A 21 4.50 -15.03 -6.94
N ILE A 22 5.38 -15.59 -6.10
CA ILE A 22 5.24 -15.45 -4.65
C ILE A 22 5.44 -14.00 -4.18
N ASP A 23 6.36 -13.27 -4.82
CA ASP A 23 6.58 -11.83 -4.56
C ASP A 23 5.32 -11.03 -4.87
N SER A 24 4.71 -11.28 -6.04
CA SER A 24 3.46 -10.64 -6.45
C SER A 24 2.28 -10.98 -5.54
N LEU A 25 2.16 -12.23 -5.10
CA LEU A 25 1.13 -12.64 -4.15
C LEU A 25 1.33 -11.99 -2.78
N ALA A 26 2.57 -11.87 -2.32
CA ALA A 26 2.89 -11.15 -1.09
C ALA A 26 2.55 -9.66 -1.20
N ASP A 27 2.86 -9.03 -2.33
CA ASP A 27 2.53 -7.63 -2.59
C ASP A 27 1.02 -7.37 -2.52
N ILE A 28 0.19 -8.24 -3.13
CA ILE A 28 -1.27 -8.04 -3.08
C ILE A 28 -1.83 -8.25 -1.67
N VAL A 29 -1.26 -9.15 -0.88
CA VAL A 29 -1.67 -9.33 0.52
C VAL A 29 -1.28 -8.11 1.35
N CYS A 30 -0.03 -7.65 1.26
CA CYS A 30 0.50 -6.55 2.08
C CYS A 30 -0.04 -5.18 1.68
N PHE A 31 -0.21 -4.91 0.39
CA PHE A 31 -0.55 -3.58 -0.12
C PHE A 31 -1.95 -3.49 -0.75
N GLY A 32 -2.62 -4.63 -0.96
CA GLY A 32 -4.00 -4.72 -1.38
C GLY A 32 -4.92 -5.06 -0.21
N ILE A 33 -4.83 -6.29 0.29
CA ILE A 33 -5.77 -6.84 1.28
C ILE A 33 -5.62 -6.16 2.65
N LEU A 34 -4.40 -6.01 3.16
CA LEU A 34 -4.16 -5.40 4.47
C LEU A 34 -4.74 -3.97 4.56
N PRO A 35 -4.52 -3.06 3.58
CA PRO A 35 -5.17 -1.74 3.59
C PRO A 35 -6.70 -1.80 3.56
N ILE A 36 -7.30 -2.76 2.85
CA ILE A 36 -8.76 -2.97 2.82
C ILE A 36 -9.26 -3.33 4.22
N VAL A 37 -8.63 -4.32 4.87
CA VAL A 37 -9.00 -4.75 6.22
C VAL A 37 -8.85 -3.61 7.22
N LEU A 38 -7.75 -2.85 7.15
CA LEU A 38 -7.54 -1.68 7.99
C LEU A 38 -8.58 -0.60 7.73
N GLY A 39 -8.85 -0.26 6.47
CA GLY A 39 -9.87 0.73 6.10
C GLY A 39 -11.25 0.36 6.62
N PHE A 40 -11.65 -0.90 6.47
CA PHE A 40 -12.91 -1.40 7.01
C PHE A 40 -12.98 -1.26 8.54
N LYS A 41 -11.93 -1.70 9.25
CA LYS A 41 -11.82 -1.59 10.72
C LYS A 41 -11.78 -0.15 11.21
N LEU A 42 -11.20 0.75 10.42
CA LEU A 42 -11.10 2.17 10.72
C LEU A 42 -12.33 3.00 10.29
N GLY A 43 -13.47 2.36 10.04
CA GLY A 43 -14.76 3.02 9.87
C GLY A 43 -15.28 3.13 8.44
N MET A 44 -14.64 2.51 7.44
CA MET A 44 -15.17 2.41 6.07
C MET A 44 -16.18 1.23 5.93
N CYS A 45 -17.06 1.04 6.91
CA CYS A 45 -18.00 -0.08 6.97
C CYS A 45 -19.35 0.18 6.28
N HIS A 46 -19.65 1.42 5.89
CA HIS A 46 -20.85 1.75 5.13
C HIS A 46 -20.73 1.31 3.67
N ILE A 47 -21.84 1.14 2.99
CA ILE A 47 -21.90 0.63 1.61
C ILE A 47 -20.96 1.38 0.64
N TYR A 48 -20.90 2.72 0.75
CA TYR A 48 -19.98 3.53 -0.06
C TYR A 48 -18.51 3.30 0.31
N GLY A 49 -18.20 3.09 1.60
CA GLY A 49 -16.85 2.75 2.05
C GLY A 49 -16.41 1.39 1.53
N ILE A 50 -17.29 0.38 1.63
CA ILE A 50 -17.05 -0.97 1.08
C ILE A 50 -16.84 -0.91 -0.43
N ALA A 51 -17.63 -0.13 -1.16
CA ALA A 51 -17.47 0.04 -2.60
C ALA A 51 -16.09 0.64 -2.96
N ILE A 52 -15.61 1.65 -2.20
CA ILE A 52 -14.28 2.24 -2.38
C ILE A 52 -13.19 1.20 -2.08
N LEU A 53 -13.32 0.42 -1.01
CA LEU A 53 -12.35 -0.61 -0.65
C LEU A 53 -12.27 -1.71 -1.70
N LEU A 54 -13.39 -2.17 -2.24
CA LEU A 54 -13.44 -3.14 -3.34
C LEU A 54 -12.81 -2.57 -4.61
N PHE A 55 -13.15 -1.33 -4.96
CA PHE A 55 -12.56 -0.62 -6.09
C PHE A 55 -11.03 -0.53 -5.94
N TYR A 56 -10.53 -0.11 -4.77
CA TYR A 56 -9.11 -0.06 -4.46
C TYR A 56 -8.42 -1.41 -4.63
N GLY A 57 -9.03 -2.49 -4.11
CA GLY A 57 -8.48 -3.85 -4.23
C GLY A 57 -8.38 -4.33 -5.67
N LEU A 58 -9.44 -4.12 -6.46
CA LEU A 58 -9.47 -4.46 -7.89
C LEU A 58 -8.45 -3.63 -8.67
N ALA A 59 -8.36 -2.33 -8.41
CA ALA A 59 -7.38 -1.45 -9.03
C ALA A 59 -5.94 -1.88 -8.73
N GLY A 60 -5.65 -2.28 -7.48
CA GLY A 60 -4.37 -2.82 -7.06
C GLY A 60 -4.01 -4.13 -7.76
N LEU A 61 -4.97 -5.06 -7.90
CA LEU A 61 -4.80 -6.31 -8.65
C LEU A 61 -4.45 -6.05 -10.12
N ILE A 62 -5.25 -5.20 -10.79
CA ILE A 62 -5.03 -4.83 -12.20
C ILE A 62 -3.65 -4.18 -12.35
N ARG A 63 -3.30 -3.28 -11.42
CA ARG A 63 -2.00 -2.60 -11.41
C ARG A 63 -0.84 -3.57 -11.32
N LEU A 64 -0.90 -4.53 -10.41
CA LEU A 64 0.16 -5.51 -10.20
C LEU A 64 0.30 -6.45 -11.40
N ALA A 65 -0.81 -6.94 -11.94
CA ALA A 65 -0.83 -7.77 -13.13
C ALA A 65 -0.22 -7.04 -14.35
N TYR A 66 -0.63 -5.77 -14.57
CA TYR A 66 -0.06 -4.95 -15.64
C TYR A 66 1.45 -4.73 -15.48
N PHE A 67 1.89 -4.45 -14.25
CA PHE A 67 3.31 -4.26 -13.93
C PHE A 67 4.13 -5.51 -14.26
N ASN A 68 3.64 -6.70 -13.90
CA ASN A 68 4.32 -7.96 -14.16
C ASN A 68 4.48 -8.24 -15.64
N VAL A 69 3.40 -8.05 -16.43
CA VAL A 69 3.44 -8.22 -17.90
C VAL A 69 4.43 -7.25 -18.54
N MET A 70 4.41 -5.98 -18.14
CA MET A 70 5.33 -4.98 -18.68
C MET A 70 6.79 -5.22 -18.26
N GLU A 71 7.02 -5.78 -17.06
CA GLU A 71 8.37 -6.14 -16.63
C GLU A 71 8.91 -7.35 -17.37
N GLU A 72 8.09 -8.38 -17.61
CA GLU A 72 8.45 -9.55 -18.41
C GLU A 72 8.81 -9.15 -19.84
N LYS A 73 7.95 -8.32 -20.48
CA LYS A 73 8.22 -7.78 -21.81
C LYS A 73 9.55 -7.03 -21.86
N ARG A 74 9.80 -6.17 -20.89
CA ARG A 74 11.04 -5.40 -20.81
C ARG A 74 12.27 -6.31 -20.67
N GLN A 75 12.20 -7.34 -19.83
CA GLN A 75 13.31 -8.28 -19.63
C GLN A 75 13.66 -9.06 -20.89
N ASN A 76 12.66 -9.32 -21.75
CA ASN A 76 12.87 -9.96 -23.03
C ASN A 76 13.47 -9.01 -24.11
N GLU A 77 13.25 -7.70 -23.98
CA GLU A 77 13.72 -6.70 -24.95
C GLU A 77 15.07 -6.06 -24.57
N THR A 78 15.37 -5.89 -23.27
CA THR A 78 16.56 -5.17 -22.81
C THR A 78 17.01 -5.60 -21.41
N SER A 79 18.34 -5.57 -21.20
CA SER A 79 18.96 -5.77 -19.88
C SER A 79 19.09 -4.48 -19.06
N GLU A 80 18.73 -3.31 -19.62
CA GLU A 80 18.83 -2.04 -18.92
C GLU A 80 17.85 -1.91 -17.78
N ASN A 81 18.25 -1.21 -16.71
CA ASN A 81 17.37 -0.91 -15.58
C ASN A 81 16.30 0.11 -15.94
N ARG A 82 15.07 -0.13 -15.52
CA ARG A 82 13.93 0.77 -15.72
C ARG A 82 14.19 2.12 -15.03
N LYS A 83 14.07 3.22 -15.79
CA LYS A 83 14.20 4.61 -15.29
C LYS A 83 12.86 5.20 -14.84
N TYR A 84 11.76 4.74 -15.45
CA TYR A 84 10.41 5.23 -15.19
C TYR A 84 9.46 4.06 -14.93
N TYR A 85 8.54 4.23 -14.02
CA TYR A 85 7.37 3.37 -13.86
C TYR A 85 6.21 3.95 -14.67
N GLN A 86 5.38 3.09 -15.20
CA GLN A 86 4.08 3.48 -15.76
C GLN A 86 3.07 3.40 -14.64
N GLY A 87 2.56 4.53 -14.15
CA GLY A 87 1.61 4.67 -13.06
C GLY A 87 2.16 4.36 -11.66
N LEU A 88 1.34 4.50 -10.63
CA LEU A 88 1.73 4.36 -9.22
C LEU A 88 2.01 2.89 -8.86
N PRO A 89 3.16 2.54 -8.25
CA PRO A 89 3.41 1.18 -7.74
C PRO A 89 2.45 0.83 -6.58
N ILE A 90 2.01 -0.43 -6.49
CA ILE A 90 1.13 -0.88 -5.40
C ILE A 90 1.79 -0.71 -4.02
N THR A 91 3.10 -0.85 -3.94
CA THR A 91 3.92 -0.66 -2.74
C THR A 91 3.88 0.76 -2.19
N SER A 92 3.41 1.77 -2.94
CA SER A 92 3.26 3.15 -2.47
C SER A 92 2.34 3.25 -1.24
N MET A 93 1.44 2.27 -1.05
CA MET A 93 0.56 2.23 0.11
C MET A 93 1.32 2.05 1.44
N SER A 94 2.53 1.48 1.41
CA SER A 94 3.43 1.40 2.57
C SER A 94 3.86 2.78 3.10
N VAL A 95 3.79 3.81 2.27
CA VAL A 95 4.08 5.20 2.64
C VAL A 95 2.80 5.95 2.98
N VAL A 96 1.75 5.77 2.18
CA VAL A 96 0.48 6.49 2.34
C VAL A 96 -0.19 6.20 3.68
N LEU A 97 -0.30 4.91 4.08
CA LEU A 97 -0.97 4.54 5.33
C LEU A 97 -0.32 5.13 6.58
N PRO A 98 0.99 4.98 6.84
CA PRO A 98 1.62 5.59 8.01
C PRO A 98 1.49 7.12 8.02
N LEU A 99 1.60 7.78 6.88
CA LEU A 99 1.43 9.24 6.80
C LEU A 99 -0.01 9.65 7.11
N LEU A 100 -1.02 8.90 6.67
CA LEU A 100 -2.41 9.16 7.05
C LEU A 100 -2.63 9.06 8.55
N PHE A 101 -2.00 8.08 9.21
CA PHE A 101 -2.04 7.96 10.67
C PHE A 101 -1.41 9.17 11.36
N VAL A 102 -0.25 9.66 10.88
CA VAL A 102 0.36 10.87 11.45
C VAL A 102 -0.53 12.08 11.24
N VAL A 103 -1.07 12.25 10.04
CA VAL A 103 -2.01 13.35 9.74
C VAL A 103 -3.26 13.27 10.62
N SER A 104 -3.74 12.06 10.96
CA SER A 104 -4.89 11.88 11.86
C SER A 104 -4.68 12.46 13.25
N LEU A 105 -3.43 12.56 13.72
CA LEU A 105 -3.10 13.16 15.02
C LEU A 105 -3.36 14.68 15.04
N LEU A 106 -3.40 15.31 13.87
CA LEU A 106 -3.68 16.75 13.72
C LEU A 106 -5.18 17.06 13.78
N PHE A 107 -6.05 16.05 13.62
CA PHE A 107 -7.49 16.23 13.63
C PHE A 107 -8.08 15.85 14.99
N PRO A 108 -8.81 16.77 15.67
CA PRO A 108 -9.39 16.49 16.98
C PRO A 108 -10.56 15.49 16.92
N GLU A 109 -11.24 15.39 15.78
CA GLU A 109 -12.41 14.53 15.61
C GLU A 109 -12.13 13.37 14.66
N TYR A 110 -12.49 12.18 15.11
CA TYR A 110 -12.33 10.95 14.34
C TYR A 110 -13.05 10.94 12.99
N LYS A 111 -14.21 11.56 12.90
CA LYS A 111 -14.99 11.62 11.64
C LYS A 111 -14.17 12.22 10.49
N TRP A 112 -13.34 13.23 10.74
CA TRP A 112 -12.48 13.83 9.72
C TRP A 112 -11.40 12.87 9.23
N PHE A 113 -10.86 12.04 10.14
CA PHE A 113 -9.92 11.00 9.74
C PHE A 113 -10.58 9.97 8.82
N VAL A 114 -11.82 9.52 9.13
CA VAL A 114 -12.56 8.58 8.28
C VAL A 114 -12.82 9.17 6.90
N VAL A 115 -13.20 10.44 6.81
CA VAL A 115 -13.37 11.14 5.53
C VAL A 115 -12.04 11.18 4.74
N LEU A 116 -10.95 11.55 5.40
CA LEU A 116 -9.62 11.56 4.79
C LEU A 116 -9.22 10.18 4.27
N LEU A 117 -9.51 9.13 5.04
CA LEU A 117 -9.25 7.75 4.65
C LEU A 117 -10.03 7.33 3.39
N HIS A 118 -11.33 7.71 3.29
CA HIS A 118 -12.13 7.47 2.07
C HIS A 118 -11.51 8.17 0.85
N ILE A 119 -11.14 9.44 1.00
CA ILE A 119 -10.53 10.22 -0.08
C ILE A 119 -9.20 9.61 -0.49
N ALA A 120 -8.35 9.22 0.47
CA ALA A 120 -7.04 8.65 0.19
C ALA A 120 -7.15 7.29 -0.53
N MET A 121 -8.02 6.38 -0.04
CA MET A 121 -8.21 5.07 -0.66
C MET A 121 -8.78 5.18 -2.08
N LEU A 122 -9.73 6.08 -2.29
CA LEU A 122 -10.28 6.35 -3.63
C LEU A 122 -9.21 6.94 -4.56
N THR A 123 -8.47 7.93 -4.09
CA THR A 123 -7.41 8.59 -4.88
C THR A 123 -6.31 7.61 -5.27
N VAL A 124 -5.82 6.80 -4.32
CA VAL A 124 -4.78 5.78 -4.60
C VAL A 124 -5.30 4.73 -5.57
N GLY A 125 -6.56 4.26 -5.41
CA GLY A 125 -7.20 3.34 -6.35
C GLY A 125 -7.27 3.90 -7.76
N LEU A 126 -7.65 5.17 -7.93
CA LEU A 126 -7.63 5.86 -9.22
C LEU A 126 -6.21 5.95 -9.79
N LEU A 127 -5.22 6.31 -8.97
CA LEU A 127 -3.82 6.41 -9.40
C LEU A 127 -3.21 5.05 -9.81
N PHE A 128 -3.74 3.92 -9.31
CA PHE A 128 -3.34 2.59 -9.76
C PHE A 128 -3.78 2.30 -11.21
N ILE A 129 -4.93 2.83 -11.62
CA ILE A 129 -5.48 2.61 -12.97
C ILE A 129 -4.90 3.62 -13.96
N LEU A 130 -4.58 4.83 -13.53
CA LEU A 130 -4.08 5.88 -14.41
C LEU A 130 -2.69 5.55 -14.96
N ASP A 131 -2.55 5.71 -16.28
CA ASP A 131 -1.25 5.56 -16.95
C ASP A 131 -0.53 6.91 -17.01
N PHE A 132 0.43 7.09 -16.13
CA PHE A 132 1.34 8.24 -16.10
C PHE A 132 2.78 7.78 -15.84
N LYS A 133 3.73 8.51 -16.39
CA LYS A 133 5.15 8.21 -16.19
C LYS A 133 5.59 8.71 -14.81
N PHE A 134 5.89 7.76 -13.92
CA PHE A 134 6.45 8.06 -12.60
C PHE A 134 7.95 7.76 -12.60
N ARG A 135 8.75 8.75 -12.21
CA ARG A 135 10.21 8.55 -12.10
C ARG A 135 10.51 7.57 -10.98
N LYS A 136 11.33 6.56 -11.28
CA LYS A 136 11.81 5.64 -10.23
C LYS A 136 12.61 6.43 -9.20
N PRO A 137 12.26 6.37 -7.90
CA PRO A 137 13.03 7.05 -6.87
C PRO A 137 14.47 6.49 -6.82
N THR A 138 15.42 7.37 -6.62
CA THR A 138 16.82 7.00 -6.44
C THR A 138 17.02 6.31 -5.09
N ASN A 139 18.14 5.60 -4.93
CA ASN A 139 18.44 4.93 -3.65
C ASN A 139 18.47 5.94 -2.47
N ARG A 140 18.90 7.18 -2.70
CA ARG A 140 18.90 8.24 -1.68
C ARG A 140 17.48 8.66 -1.31
N GLU A 141 16.62 8.87 -2.30
CA GLU A 141 15.20 9.19 -2.09
C GLU A 141 14.47 8.07 -1.35
N LEU A 142 14.77 6.79 -1.69
CA LEU A 142 14.22 5.64 -0.96
C LEU A 142 14.63 5.63 0.51
N VAL A 143 15.90 5.89 0.83
CA VAL A 143 16.37 5.98 2.22
C VAL A 143 15.67 7.11 2.98
N ILE A 144 15.49 8.26 2.34
CA ILE A 144 14.75 9.40 2.93
C ILE A 144 13.30 9.02 3.20
N ILE A 145 12.62 8.40 2.24
CA ILE A 145 11.21 7.96 2.39
C ILE A 145 11.10 6.97 3.56
N VAL A 146 11.99 5.96 3.61
CA VAL A 146 11.99 4.98 4.71
C VAL A 146 12.26 5.66 6.06
N ALA A 147 13.21 6.60 6.13
CA ALA A 147 13.50 7.34 7.36
C ALA A 147 12.28 8.17 7.82
N VAL A 148 11.62 8.89 6.90
CA VAL A 148 10.42 9.68 7.20
C VAL A 148 9.29 8.78 7.69
N VAL A 149 9.02 7.66 7.01
CA VAL A 149 7.98 6.71 7.44
C VAL A 149 8.33 6.08 8.78
N SER A 150 9.60 5.73 9.03
CA SER A 150 10.03 5.17 10.32
C SER A 150 9.84 6.17 11.46
N VAL A 151 10.21 7.44 11.25
CA VAL A 151 9.97 8.51 12.23
C VAL A 151 8.47 8.71 12.45
N ALA A 152 7.65 8.69 11.39
CA ALA A 152 6.20 8.80 11.47
C ALA A 152 5.60 7.67 12.32
N VAL A 153 6.02 6.42 12.08
CA VAL A 153 5.57 5.26 12.87
C VAL A 153 6.01 5.39 14.34
N LEU A 154 7.25 5.79 14.60
CA LEU A 154 7.74 6.01 15.96
C LEU A 154 6.94 7.11 16.68
N LEU A 155 6.66 8.23 16.01
CA LEU A 155 5.82 9.28 16.59
C LEU A 155 4.42 8.77 16.97
N VAL A 156 3.80 7.94 16.13
CA VAL A 156 2.50 7.32 16.43
C VAL A 156 2.60 6.37 17.63
N LEU A 157 3.67 5.57 17.70
CA LEU A 157 3.86 4.59 18.78
C LEU A 157 4.19 5.25 20.14
N PHE A 158 4.99 6.31 20.12
CA PHE A 158 5.41 7.00 21.36
C PHE A 158 4.45 8.09 21.81
N TYR A 159 3.56 8.57 20.93
CA TYR A 159 2.56 9.55 21.30
C TYR A 159 1.42 8.88 22.08
N ASN A 160 1.43 9.06 23.40
CA ASN A 160 0.56 8.36 24.35
C ASN A 160 -0.95 8.49 24.04
N GLU A 161 -1.37 9.58 23.38
CA GLU A 161 -2.74 9.74 22.88
C GLU A 161 -3.04 8.94 21.60
N GLY A 162 -2.04 8.59 20.81
CA GLY A 162 -2.19 7.76 19.60
C GLY A 162 -2.71 6.36 19.94
N TRP A 163 -2.19 5.74 20.99
CA TRP A 163 -2.67 4.45 21.50
C TRP A 163 -4.10 4.52 22.04
N TRP A 164 -4.45 5.59 22.73
CA TRP A 164 -5.81 5.83 23.24
C TRP A 164 -6.79 6.05 22.09
N LYS A 165 -6.45 6.83 21.09
CA LYS A 165 -7.25 6.98 19.86
C LYS A 165 -7.42 5.64 19.15
N PHE A 166 -6.37 4.86 18.96
CA PHE A 166 -6.45 3.55 18.31
C PHE A 166 -7.37 2.61 19.10
N ASN A 167 -7.25 2.54 20.41
CA ASN A 167 -8.12 1.74 21.27
C ASN A 167 -9.58 2.24 21.27
N TYR A 168 -9.78 3.54 21.28
CA TYR A 168 -11.10 4.16 21.17
C TYR A 168 -11.75 3.88 19.82
N LEU A 169 -10.99 3.95 18.72
CA LEU A 169 -11.40 3.63 17.37
C LEU A 169 -11.78 2.16 17.22
N TYR A 170 -10.96 1.28 17.78
CA TYR A 170 -11.22 -0.16 17.81
C TYR A 170 -12.51 -0.46 18.58
N LYS A 171 -12.71 0.17 19.74
CA LYS A 171 -13.92 0.02 20.56
C LYS A 171 -15.17 0.50 19.84
N LEU A 172 -15.13 1.67 19.19
CA LEU A 172 -16.25 2.20 18.38
C LEU A 172 -16.58 1.31 17.16
N SER A 173 -15.58 0.72 16.54
CA SER A 173 -15.80 -0.20 15.41
C SER A 173 -16.47 -1.50 15.85
N MET A 174 -16.15 -1.98 17.05
CA MET A 174 -16.76 -3.17 17.62
C MET A 174 -18.21 -2.92 18.08
N GLU A 175 -18.49 -1.77 18.66
CA GLU A 175 -19.85 -1.37 19.08
C GLU A 175 -20.79 -1.15 17.87
N ARG A 176 -20.28 -0.68 16.73
CA ARG A 176 -21.05 -0.50 15.50
C ARG A 176 -21.17 -1.78 14.67
N GLY A 177 -20.22 -2.67 14.72
CA GLY A 177 -20.27 -3.98 14.03
C GLY A 177 -21.15 -5.02 14.74
N GLY A 178 -21.56 -4.78 15.98
CA GLY A 178 -22.50 -5.62 16.73
C GLY A 178 -23.99 -5.30 16.47
N ASN A 179 -24.29 -4.31 15.63
CA ASN A 179 -25.66 -3.88 15.27
C ASN A 179 -25.97 -4.11 13.77
N LEU A 180 -25.33 -5.10 13.13
CA LEU A 180 -25.66 -5.60 11.79
C LEU A 180 -26.29 -6.99 11.90
#